data_ed8e9cde3fc87d917ef2f15fadb31fb6
#
_entry.id   ed8e9cde3fc87d917ef2f15fadb31fb6
#
_cell.length_a   1.000
_cell.length_b   1.000
_cell.length_c   1.000
_cell.angle_alpha   90.00
_cell.angle_beta   90.00
_cell.angle_gamma   90.00
#
_symmetry.space_group_name_H-M   'P 1'
#
loop_
_entity.id
_entity.type
_entity.pdbx_description
1 polymer ?
#
loop_
_entity_poly.entity_id
_entity_poly.type
_entity_poly.pdbx_seq_one_letter_code
_entity_poly.pdbx_strand_id
1 'polypeptide(L)'
;NLASLNLIKFSKKNKKLDINAFEHACRLWTLTLEISVMMAQFPSKEIAQKSFDYRTLGLGYANIGGLLMSWGVPYDSDEGRAICSSISAIMTGISYATSAEIAKELGPFSKYKLNSKDMLRVIRNHKRAADGFKDGYDSLTINPVPLIKEDCPSEDLPNAASKAWEKALKDGEKFGYRNAQTTVIAPTGTIGLVMDCDTTGIEPDFAMVKFKKLAGGGYFKIINQVVP
;
A
#
# COMPACT_ATOMS: atom_id res chain seq x y z
N ASN A 1 9.62 8.33 -6.05
CA ASN A 1 9.79 8.43 -4.60
C ASN A 1 9.07 7.28 -3.93
N LEU A 2 9.74 6.59 -3.00
CA LEU A 2 9.25 5.39 -2.34
C LEU A 2 9.26 5.56 -0.82
N ALA A 3 8.28 4.96 -0.16
CA ALA A 3 8.24 4.77 1.29
C ALA A 3 7.55 3.44 1.61
N SER A 4 7.86 2.85 2.75
CA SER A 4 7.19 1.63 3.21
C SER A 4 6.90 1.71 4.71
N LEU A 5 5.76 1.17 5.12
CA LEU A 5 5.33 1.09 6.50
C LEU A 5 5.65 -0.31 7.07
N ASN A 6 6.25 -0.37 8.25
CA ASN A 6 6.46 -1.64 8.95
C ASN A 6 5.17 -2.06 9.66
N LEU A 7 4.48 -3.07 9.12
CA LEU A 7 3.13 -3.47 9.55
C LEU A 7 3.08 -3.93 11.02
N ILE A 8 4.12 -4.56 11.53
CA ILE A 8 4.12 -5.07 12.91
C ILE A 8 4.00 -3.94 13.95
N LYS A 9 4.41 -2.70 13.58
CA LYS A 9 4.29 -1.53 14.46
C LYS A 9 2.84 -1.06 14.66
N PHE A 10 1.92 -1.56 13.83
CA PHE A 10 0.46 -1.31 13.96
C PHE A 10 -0.27 -2.51 14.59
N SER A 11 0.45 -3.55 15.02
CA SER A 11 -0.15 -4.70 15.70
C SER A 11 -0.48 -4.36 17.16
N LYS A 12 -1.72 -4.67 17.57
CA LYS A 12 -2.17 -4.59 18.96
C LYS A 12 -1.97 -5.93 19.69
N LYS A 13 -1.91 -5.89 21.03
CA LYS A 13 -1.75 -7.09 21.87
C LYS A 13 -2.82 -8.15 21.66
N ASN A 14 -4.01 -7.79 21.17
CA ASN A 14 -5.13 -8.69 20.88
C ASN A 14 -5.11 -9.27 19.46
N LYS A 15 -3.96 -9.27 18.79
CA LYS A 15 -3.79 -9.74 17.40
C LYS A 15 -4.69 -9.02 16.39
N LYS A 16 -4.90 -7.73 16.60
CA LYS A 16 -5.63 -6.85 15.69
C LYS A 16 -4.73 -5.74 15.17
N LEU A 17 -5.01 -5.28 13.96
CA LEU A 17 -4.36 -4.09 13.40
C LEU A 17 -4.96 -2.83 14.04
N ASP A 18 -4.12 -1.86 14.38
CA ASP A 18 -4.57 -0.51 14.67
C ASP A 18 -4.90 0.22 13.37
N ILE A 19 -6.12 0.02 12.89
CA ILE A 19 -6.59 0.56 11.61
C ILE A 19 -6.46 2.09 11.60
N ASN A 20 -6.85 2.76 12.67
CA ASN A 20 -6.80 4.23 12.73
C ASN A 20 -5.37 4.76 12.63
N ALA A 21 -4.43 4.16 13.36
CA ALA A 21 -3.01 4.53 13.27
C ALA A 21 -2.44 4.22 11.88
N PHE A 22 -2.83 3.09 11.28
CA PHE A 22 -2.38 2.70 9.95
C PHE A 22 -2.91 3.65 8.86
N GLU A 23 -4.20 3.98 8.88
CA GLU A 23 -4.82 4.96 7.97
C GLU A 23 -4.17 6.34 8.11
N HIS A 24 -3.92 6.79 9.35
CA HIS A 24 -3.24 8.05 9.61
C HIS A 24 -1.81 8.05 9.04
N ALA A 25 -1.05 6.97 9.23
CA ALA A 25 0.28 6.83 8.67
C ALA A 25 0.25 6.82 7.13
N CYS A 26 -0.69 6.12 6.50
CA CYS A 26 -0.87 6.14 5.05
C CYS A 26 -1.14 7.56 4.54
N ARG A 27 -2.00 8.32 5.23
CA ARG A 27 -2.29 9.70 4.89
C ARG A 27 -1.04 10.60 5.00
N LEU A 28 -0.32 10.53 6.11
CA LEU A 28 0.89 11.34 6.35
C LEU A 28 1.98 11.02 5.31
N TRP A 29 2.22 9.75 5.02
CA TRP A 29 3.23 9.36 4.05
C TRP A 29 2.83 9.71 2.62
N THR A 30 1.55 9.67 2.27
CA THR A 30 1.08 10.18 0.97
C THR A 30 1.38 11.67 0.82
N LEU A 31 1.12 12.48 1.84
CA LEU A 31 1.47 13.90 1.87
C LEU A 31 2.99 14.11 1.77
N THR A 32 3.77 13.37 2.55
CA THR A 32 5.24 13.46 2.55
C THR A 32 5.82 13.12 1.17
N LEU A 33 5.33 12.06 0.54
CA LEU A 33 5.76 11.67 -0.80
C LEU A 33 5.35 12.71 -1.85
N GLU A 34 4.16 13.30 -1.76
CA GLU A 34 3.72 14.37 -2.65
C GLU A 34 4.62 15.61 -2.55
N ILE A 35 4.98 16.02 -1.32
CA ILE A 35 5.94 17.10 -1.09
C ILE A 35 7.31 16.73 -1.68
N SER A 36 7.77 15.51 -1.48
CA SER A 36 9.06 15.05 -1.99
C SER A 36 9.13 15.02 -3.52
N VAL A 37 8.02 14.73 -4.22
CA VAL A 37 7.95 14.85 -5.69
C VAL A 37 8.14 16.29 -6.14
N MET A 38 7.60 17.27 -5.42
CA MET A 38 7.79 18.70 -5.73
C MET A 38 9.24 19.15 -5.55
N MET A 39 9.95 18.58 -4.58
CA MET A 39 11.32 18.98 -4.20
C MET A 39 12.40 18.11 -4.86
N ALA A 40 12.02 17.05 -5.58
CA ALA A 40 12.96 16.09 -6.13
C ALA A 40 13.75 16.69 -7.31
N GLN A 41 15.01 16.30 -7.40
CA GLN A 41 15.85 16.48 -8.58
C GLN A 41 15.87 15.18 -9.40
N PHE A 42 15.81 15.30 -10.71
CA PHE A 42 15.72 14.16 -11.62
C PHE A 42 16.93 14.14 -12.57
N PRO A 43 17.37 12.94 -13.01
CA PRO A 43 18.58 12.80 -13.82
C PRO A 43 18.44 13.34 -15.25
N SER A 44 17.22 13.51 -15.76
CA SER A 44 16.97 14.11 -17.07
C SER A 44 15.75 14.99 -17.09
N LYS A 45 15.66 15.88 -18.09
CA LYS A 45 14.51 16.77 -18.28
C LYS A 45 13.22 16.01 -18.60
N GLU A 46 13.32 14.92 -19.35
CA GLU A 46 12.17 14.08 -19.71
C GLU A 46 11.57 13.39 -18.48
N ILE A 47 12.41 12.90 -17.58
CA ILE A 47 11.97 12.29 -16.32
C ILE A 47 11.35 13.37 -15.42
N ALA A 48 11.99 14.54 -15.30
CA ALA A 48 11.46 15.67 -14.55
C ALA A 48 10.08 16.09 -15.06
N GLN A 49 9.92 16.21 -16.39
CA GLN A 49 8.65 16.58 -17.01
C GLN A 49 7.55 15.55 -16.73
N LYS A 50 7.85 14.24 -16.90
CA LYS A 50 6.88 13.18 -16.63
C LYS A 50 6.51 13.11 -15.15
N SER A 51 7.48 13.29 -14.26
CA SER A 51 7.22 13.34 -12.81
C SER A 51 6.33 14.51 -12.42
N PHE A 52 6.55 15.68 -13.03
CA PHE A 52 5.69 16.84 -12.87
C PHE A 52 4.28 16.60 -13.43
N ASP A 53 4.17 16.02 -14.63
CA ASP A 53 2.90 15.80 -15.32
C ASP A 53 2.00 14.78 -14.62
N TYR A 54 2.57 13.73 -14.02
CA TYR A 54 1.82 12.60 -13.45
C TYR A 54 1.93 12.47 -11.94
N ARG A 55 2.97 13.03 -11.32
CA ARG A 55 3.17 13.06 -9.85
C ARG A 55 3.01 11.69 -9.20
N THR A 56 3.69 10.68 -9.75
CA THR A 56 3.58 9.30 -9.26
C THR A 56 4.31 9.11 -7.93
N LEU A 57 3.63 8.44 -6.99
CA LEU A 57 4.12 8.06 -5.68
C LEU A 57 4.26 6.55 -5.57
N GLY A 58 5.00 6.08 -4.58
CA GLY A 58 5.17 4.68 -4.29
C GLY A 58 5.15 4.40 -2.79
N LEU A 59 3.99 4.56 -2.15
CA LEU A 59 3.81 4.12 -0.77
C LEU A 59 3.53 2.62 -0.73
N GLY A 60 4.28 1.90 0.11
CA GLY A 60 4.12 0.47 0.32
C GLY A 60 4.14 0.09 1.79
N TYR A 61 4.20 -1.19 2.04
CA TYR A 61 4.43 -1.73 3.36
C TYR A 61 5.42 -2.91 3.31
N ALA A 62 5.92 -3.30 4.47
CA ALA A 62 6.77 -4.46 4.67
C ALA A 62 6.36 -5.21 5.93
N ASN A 63 6.92 -6.41 6.11
CA ASN A 63 6.76 -7.21 7.31
C ASN A 63 5.38 -7.84 7.50
N ILE A 64 4.67 -8.14 6.40
CA ILE A 64 3.41 -8.90 6.48
C ILE A 64 3.66 -10.32 7.01
N GLY A 65 4.75 -10.97 6.58
CA GLY A 65 5.15 -12.28 7.08
C GLY A 65 5.37 -12.27 8.59
N GLY A 66 6.12 -11.31 9.11
CA GLY A 66 6.33 -11.12 10.55
C GLY A 66 5.02 -10.83 11.30
N LEU A 67 4.15 -10.00 10.74
CA LEU A 67 2.84 -9.72 11.31
C LEU A 67 1.98 -10.99 11.45
N LEU A 68 1.84 -11.76 10.37
CA LEU A 68 1.06 -13.01 10.38
C LEU A 68 1.63 -14.04 11.37
N MET A 69 2.97 -14.18 11.40
CA MET A 69 3.66 -15.03 12.38
C MET A 69 3.32 -14.61 13.81
N SER A 70 3.37 -13.31 14.12
CA SER A 70 3.06 -12.78 15.46
C SER A 70 1.61 -13.04 15.88
N TRP A 71 0.71 -13.15 14.90
CA TRP A 71 -0.69 -13.46 15.13
C TRP A 71 -0.98 -14.97 15.16
N GLY A 72 -0.02 -15.80 14.74
CA GLY A 72 -0.19 -17.23 14.61
C GLY A 72 -1.05 -17.64 13.41
N VAL A 73 -1.07 -16.79 12.38
CA VAL A 73 -1.78 -17.03 11.12
C VAL A 73 -0.78 -17.62 10.11
N PRO A 74 -1.04 -18.78 9.51
CA PRO A 74 -0.17 -19.33 8.48
C PRO A 74 -0.11 -18.37 7.27
N TYR A 75 1.09 -18.14 6.74
CA TYR A 75 1.27 -17.27 5.58
C TYR A 75 0.46 -17.76 4.37
N ASP A 76 0.51 -19.06 4.08
CA ASP A 76 -0.25 -19.71 3.01
C ASP A 76 -1.61 -20.20 3.53
N SER A 77 -2.46 -19.28 3.94
CA SER A 77 -3.84 -19.56 4.35
C SER A 77 -4.81 -18.54 3.73
N ASP A 78 -6.08 -18.89 3.64
CA ASP A 78 -7.13 -17.98 3.16
C ASP A 78 -7.25 -16.77 4.08
N GLU A 79 -7.16 -16.98 5.39
CA GLU A 79 -7.12 -15.91 6.40
C GLU A 79 -5.93 -14.95 6.17
N GLY A 80 -4.71 -15.50 5.97
CA GLY A 80 -3.51 -14.70 5.70
C GLY A 80 -3.66 -13.85 4.42
N ARG A 81 -4.19 -14.44 3.36
CA ARG A 81 -4.50 -13.75 2.09
C ARG A 81 -5.54 -12.66 2.27
N ALA A 82 -6.60 -12.91 3.02
CA ALA A 82 -7.66 -11.94 3.29
C ALA A 82 -7.17 -10.76 4.13
N ILE A 83 -6.33 -11.00 5.15
CA ILE A 83 -5.67 -9.95 5.93
C ILE A 83 -4.78 -9.10 5.03
N CYS A 84 -3.92 -9.71 4.22
CA CYS A 84 -3.02 -9.01 3.30
C CYS A 84 -3.79 -8.17 2.28
N SER A 85 -4.85 -8.74 1.69
CA SER A 85 -5.73 -8.04 0.74
C SER A 85 -6.42 -6.84 1.37
N SER A 86 -6.91 -6.97 2.60
CA SER A 86 -7.55 -5.88 3.34
C SER A 86 -6.58 -4.74 3.63
N ILE A 87 -5.38 -5.05 4.13
CA ILE A 87 -4.33 -4.06 4.41
C ILE A 87 -3.93 -3.31 3.14
N SER A 88 -3.73 -4.03 2.03
CA SER A 88 -3.41 -3.44 0.73
C SER A 88 -4.53 -2.53 0.22
N ALA A 89 -5.77 -2.96 0.38
CA ALA A 89 -6.95 -2.18 -0.01
C ALA A 89 -7.11 -0.90 0.83
N ILE A 90 -6.91 -0.99 2.15
CA ILE A 90 -6.94 0.18 3.05
C ILE A 90 -5.86 1.18 2.65
N MET A 91 -4.60 0.73 2.52
CA MET A 91 -3.48 1.61 2.18
C MET A 91 -3.72 2.33 0.87
N THR A 92 -4.11 1.61 -0.18
CA THR A 92 -4.28 2.20 -1.50
C THR A 92 -5.51 3.10 -1.55
N GLY A 93 -6.62 2.69 -0.93
CA GLY A 93 -7.83 3.50 -0.83
C GLY A 93 -7.60 4.81 -0.08
N ILE A 94 -6.94 4.78 1.08
CA ILE A 94 -6.59 5.99 1.85
C ILE A 94 -5.62 6.89 1.08
N SER A 95 -4.63 6.30 0.38
CA SER A 95 -3.69 7.07 -0.42
C SER A 95 -4.39 7.80 -1.58
N TYR A 96 -5.31 7.16 -2.29
CA TYR A 96 -6.09 7.84 -3.33
C TYR A 96 -7.11 8.83 -2.76
N ALA A 97 -7.74 8.55 -1.62
CA ALA A 97 -8.60 9.52 -0.94
C ALA A 97 -7.81 10.78 -0.54
N THR A 98 -6.60 10.61 0.00
CA THR A 98 -5.69 11.71 0.33
C THR A 98 -5.26 12.48 -0.92
N SER A 99 -4.93 11.76 -2.01
CA SER A 99 -4.61 12.37 -3.30
C SER A 99 -5.76 13.23 -3.85
N ALA A 100 -7.01 12.80 -3.67
CA ALA A 100 -8.18 13.58 -4.05
C ALA A 100 -8.39 14.81 -3.13
N GLU A 101 -8.13 14.67 -1.83
CA GLU A 101 -8.14 15.83 -0.90
C GLU A 101 -7.09 16.88 -1.28
N ILE A 102 -5.88 16.45 -1.67
CA ILE A 102 -4.84 17.37 -2.14
C ILE A 102 -5.27 18.02 -3.46
N ALA A 103 -5.89 17.23 -4.37
CA ALA A 103 -6.40 17.75 -5.63
C ALA A 103 -7.49 18.81 -5.45
N LYS A 104 -8.32 18.70 -4.42
CA LYS A 104 -9.32 19.70 -4.05
C LYS A 104 -8.68 21.08 -3.78
N GLU A 105 -7.52 21.11 -3.12
CA GLU A 105 -6.84 22.34 -2.71
C GLU A 105 -5.85 22.85 -3.78
N LEU A 106 -5.10 21.95 -4.42
CA LEU A 106 -3.99 22.27 -5.32
C LEU A 106 -4.25 21.95 -6.80
N GLY A 107 -5.42 21.40 -7.11
CA GLY A 107 -5.74 20.87 -8.43
C GLY A 107 -5.18 19.47 -8.67
N PRO A 108 -5.78 18.71 -9.62
CA PRO A 108 -5.30 17.40 -10.02
C PRO A 108 -3.96 17.47 -10.76
N PHE A 109 -3.30 16.33 -11.00
CA PHE A 109 -2.08 16.28 -11.80
C PHE A 109 -2.32 16.81 -13.22
N SER A 110 -1.29 17.40 -13.86
CA SER A 110 -1.48 18.22 -15.08
C SER A 110 -2.09 17.45 -16.25
N LYS A 111 -1.82 16.15 -16.37
CA LYS A 111 -2.40 15.29 -17.42
C LYS A 111 -3.71 14.59 -17.01
N TYR A 112 -4.29 14.96 -15.86
CA TYR A 112 -5.50 14.30 -15.35
C TYR A 112 -6.66 14.38 -16.33
N LYS A 113 -6.94 15.56 -16.92
CA LYS A 113 -8.06 15.74 -17.83
C LYS A 113 -8.05 14.76 -19.01
N LEU A 114 -6.87 14.41 -19.52
CA LEU A 114 -6.69 13.46 -20.63
C LEU A 114 -6.89 12.01 -20.17
N ASN A 115 -6.69 11.73 -18.89
CA ASN A 115 -6.69 10.38 -18.31
C ASN A 115 -7.87 10.12 -17.36
N SER A 116 -8.72 11.11 -17.11
CA SER A 116 -9.73 11.05 -16.04
C SER A 116 -10.72 9.89 -16.19
N LYS A 117 -11.17 9.60 -17.41
CA LYS A 117 -12.10 8.49 -17.69
C LYS A 117 -11.48 7.14 -17.33
N ASP A 118 -10.25 6.90 -17.79
CA ASP A 118 -9.55 5.64 -17.54
C ASP A 118 -9.15 5.51 -16.07
N MET A 119 -8.69 6.60 -15.46
CA MET A 119 -8.35 6.60 -14.04
C MET A 119 -9.55 6.29 -13.16
N LEU A 120 -10.70 6.94 -13.37
CA LEU A 120 -11.92 6.65 -12.62
C LEU A 120 -12.42 5.23 -12.86
N ARG A 121 -12.26 4.68 -14.07
CA ARG A 121 -12.55 3.28 -14.36
C ARG A 121 -11.68 2.35 -13.50
N VAL A 122 -10.38 2.60 -13.43
CA VAL A 122 -9.45 1.83 -12.58
C VAL A 122 -9.84 1.91 -11.11
N ILE A 123 -10.14 3.10 -10.60
CA ILE A 123 -10.58 3.30 -9.21
C ILE A 123 -11.88 2.54 -8.92
N ARG A 124 -12.87 2.58 -9.83
CA ARG A 124 -14.11 1.80 -9.68
C ARG A 124 -13.87 0.30 -9.67
N ASN A 125 -12.97 -0.20 -10.51
CA ASN A 125 -12.58 -1.61 -10.50
C ASN A 125 -11.90 -2.02 -9.19
N HIS A 126 -11.00 -1.21 -8.67
CA HIS A 126 -10.38 -1.47 -7.36
C HIS A 126 -11.39 -1.46 -6.22
N LYS A 127 -12.29 -0.45 -6.20
CA LYS A 127 -13.39 -0.42 -5.22
C LYS A 127 -14.22 -1.70 -5.29
N ARG A 128 -14.57 -2.13 -6.50
CA ARG A 128 -15.35 -3.34 -6.70
C ARG A 128 -14.65 -4.59 -6.17
N ALA A 129 -13.35 -4.71 -6.39
CA ALA A 129 -12.54 -5.79 -5.84
C ALA A 129 -12.45 -5.74 -4.30
N ALA A 130 -12.27 -4.55 -3.72
CA ALA A 130 -12.25 -4.35 -2.27
C ALA A 130 -13.62 -4.62 -1.62
N ASP A 131 -14.72 -4.42 -2.34
CA ASP A 131 -16.07 -4.74 -1.88
C ASP A 131 -16.41 -6.24 -1.99
N GLY A 132 -15.53 -7.05 -2.59
CA GLY A 132 -15.69 -8.50 -2.69
C GLY A 132 -16.46 -8.99 -3.91
N PHE A 133 -16.73 -8.15 -4.92
CA PHE A 133 -17.45 -8.58 -6.12
C PHE A 133 -16.56 -9.40 -7.05
N LYS A 134 -17.07 -10.54 -7.53
CA LYS A 134 -16.33 -11.47 -8.41
C LYS A 134 -16.39 -11.09 -9.90
N ASP A 135 -17.33 -10.26 -10.29
CA ASP A 135 -17.61 -9.90 -11.69
C ASP A 135 -17.99 -8.41 -11.84
N GLY A 136 -18.40 -8.01 -13.06
CA GLY A 136 -18.84 -6.65 -13.36
C GLY A 136 -17.70 -5.63 -13.42
N TYR A 137 -16.48 -6.07 -13.67
CA TYR A 137 -15.34 -5.18 -13.90
C TYR A 137 -15.36 -4.59 -15.31
N ASP A 138 -15.01 -3.32 -15.40
CA ASP A 138 -15.01 -2.60 -16.66
C ASP A 138 -13.68 -2.77 -17.41
N SER A 139 -13.76 -3.27 -18.65
CA SER A 139 -12.64 -3.33 -19.61
C SER A 139 -11.40 -4.10 -19.10
N LEU A 140 -11.60 -5.18 -18.35
CA LEU A 140 -10.54 -6.09 -17.94
C LEU A 140 -10.59 -7.37 -18.78
N THR A 141 -9.41 -7.84 -19.22
CA THR A 141 -9.25 -9.12 -19.92
C THR A 141 -9.30 -10.29 -18.94
N ILE A 142 -8.81 -10.08 -17.71
CA ILE A 142 -8.82 -11.05 -16.63
C ILE A 142 -9.40 -10.37 -15.41
N ASN A 143 -10.43 -10.97 -14.81
CA ASN A 143 -10.98 -10.46 -13.57
C ASN A 143 -9.98 -10.66 -12.41
N PRO A 144 -9.86 -9.70 -11.49
CA PRO A 144 -9.06 -9.87 -10.30
C PRO A 144 -9.71 -10.88 -9.34
N VAL A 145 -8.90 -11.46 -8.46
CA VAL A 145 -9.41 -12.13 -7.27
C VAL A 145 -9.83 -11.05 -6.28
N PRO A 146 -11.12 -10.94 -5.93
CA PRO A 146 -11.59 -9.91 -5.00
C PRO A 146 -11.18 -10.22 -3.56
N LEU A 147 -11.35 -9.24 -2.67
CA LEU A 147 -11.26 -9.46 -1.23
C LEU A 147 -12.35 -10.44 -0.78
N ILE A 148 -11.95 -11.55 -0.22
CA ILE A 148 -12.87 -12.55 0.36
C ILE A 148 -13.06 -12.17 1.83
N LYS A 149 -14.18 -11.51 2.12
CA LYS A 149 -14.45 -10.90 3.44
C LYS A 149 -14.67 -11.96 4.51
N GLU A 150 -15.24 -13.09 4.12
CA GLU A 150 -15.57 -14.22 4.98
C GLU A 150 -14.31 -14.88 5.58
N ASP A 151 -13.19 -14.78 4.89
CA ASP A 151 -11.91 -15.33 5.36
C ASP A 151 -11.18 -14.36 6.32
N CYS A 152 -11.66 -13.12 6.49
CA CYS A 152 -11.08 -12.19 7.45
C CYS A 152 -11.45 -12.59 8.89
N PRO A 153 -10.49 -12.51 9.84
CA PRO A 153 -10.76 -12.88 11.25
C PRO A 153 -11.71 -11.89 11.96
N SER A 154 -11.95 -10.75 11.38
CA SER A 154 -12.94 -9.75 11.85
C SER A 154 -13.41 -8.89 10.69
N GLU A 155 -14.61 -8.31 10.82
CA GLU A 155 -15.20 -7.41 9.84
C GLU A 155 -14.52 -6.01 9.81
N ASP A 156 -13.70 -5.69 10.80
CA ASP A 156 -13.07 -4.37 10.92
C ASP A 156 -12.21 -4.01 9.70
N LEU A 157 -11.37 -4.98 9.26
CA LEU A 157 -10.47 -4.80 8.12
C LEU A 157 -11.21 -4.63 6.79
N PRO A 158 -12.12 -5.55 6.38
CA PRO A 158 -12.84 -5.38 5.12
C PRO A 158 -13.76 -4.17 5.13
N ASN A 159 -14.34 -3.79 6.28
CA ASN A 159 -15.15 -2.58 6.40
C ASN A 159 -14.32 -1.30 6.22
N ALA A 160 -13.11 -1.25 6.78
CA ALA A 160 -12.18 -0.15 6.59
C ALA A 160 -11.74 -0.05 5.11
N ALA A 161 -11.44 -1.18 4.47
CA ALA A 161 -11.10 -1.23 3.05
C ALA A 161 -12.23 -0.66 2.17
N SER A 162 -13.48 -1.11 2.38
CA SER A 162 -14.64 -0.60 1.64
C SER A 162 -14.83 0.90 1.82
N LYS A 163 -14.73 1.41 3.06
CA LYS A 163 -14.85 2.84 3.38
C LYS A 163 -13.75 3.68 2.72
N ALA A 164 -12.51 3.18 2.73
CA ALA A 164 -11.38 3.87 2.12
C ALA A 164 -11.59 4.06 0.60
N TRP A 165 -12.02 3.01 -0.10
CA TRP A 165 -12.30 3.08 -1.53
C TRP A 165 -13.57 3.87 -1.87
N GLU A 166 -14.60 3.82 -1.03
CA GLU A 166 -15.79 4.68 -1.17
C GLU A 166 -15.40 6.15 -1.15
N LYS A 167 -14.60 6.55 -0.15
CA LYS A 167 -14.09 7.92 -0.05
C LYS A 167 -13.21 8.28 -1.23
N ALA A 168 -12.29 7.40 -1.63
CA ALA A 168 -11.39 7.63 -2.76
C ALA A 168 -12.17 7.90 -4.05
N LEU A 169 -13.18 7.08 -4.34
CA LEU A 169 -14.01 7.25 -5.54
C LEU A 169 -14.84 8.53 -5.47
N LYS A 170 -15.58 8.75 -4.39
CA LYS A 170 -16.46 9.92 -4.19
C LYS A 170 -15.70 11.23 -4.34
N ASP A 171 -14.55 11.36 -3.67
CA ASP A 171 -13.76 12.58 -3.70
C ASP A 171 -13.04 12.71 -5.07
N GLY A 172 -12.59 11.60 -5.65
CA GLY A 172 -11.94 11.58 -6.96
C GLY A 172 -12.86 11.96 -8.12
N GLU A 173 -14.14 11.55 -8.09
CA GLU A 173 -15.14 11.97 -9.07
C GLU A 173 -15.39 13.48 -9.00
N LYS A 174 -15.30 14.07 -7.82
CA LYS A 174 -15.57 15.49 -7.61
C LYS A 174 -14.36 16.38 -7.91
N PHE A 175 -13.15 15.97 -7.50
CA PHE A 175 -11.96 16.83 -7.49
C PHE A 175 -10.84 16.34 -8.40
N GLY A 176 -10.94 15.10 -8.92
CA GLY A 176 -9.81 14.40 -9.54
C GLY A 176 -8.80 13.92 -8.51
N TYR A 177 -7.60 13.55 -8.99
CA TYR A 177 -6.50 13.09 -8.14
C TYR A 177 -5.25 13.93 -8.38
N ARG A 178 -4.52 14.21 -7.31
CA ARG A 178 -3.22 14.90 -7.37
C ARG A 178 -2.12 14.04 -7.96
N ASN A 179 -2.25 12.71 -7.84
CA ASN A 179 -1.25 11.72 -8.21
C ASN A 179 -1.87 10.67 -9.15
N ALA A 180 -1.22 10.39 -10.25
CA ALA A 180 -1.65 9.36 -11.20
C ALA A 180 -1.52 7.94 -10.62
N GLN A 181 -0.56 7.76 -9.70
CA GLN A 181 -0.37 6.52 -8.95
C GLN A 181 0.13 6.85 -7.54
N THR A 182 -0.31 6.10 -6.53
CA THR A 182 0.00 6.41 -5.13
C THR A 182 0.77 5.32 -4.40
N THR A 183 0.58 4.05 -4.76
CA THR A 183 1.12 2.91 -3.99
C THR A 183 1.92 1.94 -4.85
N VAL A 184 2.87 1.27 -4.21
CA VAL A 184 3.63 0.15 -4.74
C VAL A 184 4.13 -0.73 -3.60
N ILE A 185 4.07 -2.04 -3.74
CA ILE A 185 4.71 -2.96 -2.80
C ILE A 185 6.13 -3.19 -3.28
N ALA A 186 7.07 -2.38 -2.75
CA ALA A 186 8.48 -2.51 -3.04
C ALA A 186 9.09 -3.69 -2.26
N PRO A 187 10.17 -4.33 -2.76
CA PRO A 187 10.82 -5.45 -2.06
C PRO A 187 11.37 -5.09 -0.68
N THR A 188 11.71 -3.82 -0.40
CA THR A 188 12.24 -3.33 0.90
C THR A 188 13.48 -4.08 1.43
N GLY A 189 14.35 -4.60 0.53
CA GLY A 189 15.48 -5.45 0.92
C GLY A 189 16.42 -4.80 1.96
N THR A 190 17.16 -3.75 1.59
CA THR A 190 18.09 -3.06 2.50
C THR A 190 17.35 -2.16 3.48
N ILE A 191 16.33 -1.44 3.04
CA ILE A 191 15.58 -0.53 3.91
C ILE A 191 14.79 -1.30 4.98
N GLY A 192 14.37 -2.54 4.71
CA GLY A 192 13.72 -3.41 5.68
C GLY A 192 14.57 -3.67 6.92
N LEU A 193 15.90 -3.74 6.77
CA LEU A 193 16.83 -3.88 7.90
C LEU A 193 16.86 -2.61 8.77
N VAL A 194 16.84 -1.43 8.15
CA VAL A 194 16.78 -0.14 8.86
C VAL A 194 15.45 0.03 9.58
N MET A 195 14.37 -0.51 8.99
CA MET A 195 13.02 -0.46 9.55
C MET A 195 12.77 -1.54 10.61
N ASP A 196 13.77 -2.40 10.89
CA ASP A 196 13.64 -3.51 11.83
C ASP A 196 12.50 -4.49 11.44
N CYS A 197 12.48 -4.85 10.16
CA CYS A 197 11.50 -5.79 9.61
C CYS A 197 12.08 -7.21 9.57
N ASP A 198 11.32 -8.17 10.06
CA ASP A 198 11.68 -9.59 9.98
C ASP A 198 11.57 -10.13 8.55
N THR A 199 10.55 -9.67 7.83
CA THR A 199 10.31 -10.03 6.42
C THR A 199 10.25 -8.78 5.53
N THR A 200 10.61 -8.95 4.26
CA THR A 200 10.66 -7.86 3.27
C THR A 200 9.39 -7.85 2.42
N GLY A 201 8.91 -6.68 2.05
CA GLY A 201 7.73 -6.52 1.21
C GLY A 201 6.56 -7.39 1.68
N ILE A 202 6.03 -8.20 0.77
CA ILE A 202 4.95 -9.19 1.04
C ILE A 202 5.47 -10.63 1.13
N GLU A 203 6.77 -10.82 1.32
CA GLU A 203 7.39 -12.14 1.35
C GLU A 203 7.18 -12.85 2.70
N PRO A 204 7.13 -14.19 2.71
CA PRO A 204 7.20 -14.96 3.94
C PRO A 204 8.62 -14.95 4.51
N ASP A 205 8.80 -15.36 5.76
CA ASP A 205 10.14 -15.61 6.27
C ASP A 205 10.64 -16.98 5.79
N PHE A 206 11.84 -17.00 5.19
CA PHE A 206 12.44 -18.23 4.69
C PHE A 206 13.37 -18.90 5.70
N ALA A 207 13.78 -18.20 6.75
CA ALA A 207 14.62 -18.74 7.84
C ALA A 207 14.58 -17.86 9.08
N MET A 208 14.53 -18.49 10.25
CA MET A 208 14.54 -17.77 11.55
C MET A 208 15.87 -17.08 11.83
N VAL A 209 16.94 -17.58 11.27
CA VAL A 209 18.29 -17.00 11.35
C VAL A 209 18.84 -16.83 9.95
N LYS A 210 19.11 -15.60 9.55
CA LYS A 210 19.59 -15.24 8.22
C LYS A 210 20.96 -14.56 8.31
N PHE A 211 21.74 -14.68 7.24
CA PHE A 211 23.02 -14.00 7.10
C PHE A 211 23.02 -13.13 5.86
N LYS A 212 23.25 -11.85 6.02
CA LYS A 212 23.43 -10.92 4.92
C LYS A 212 24.91 -10.63 4.70
N LYS A 213 25.40 -10.92 3.48
CA LYS A 213 26.75 -10.51 3.06
C LYS A 213 26.76 -9.00 2.83
N LEU A 214 27.72 -8.33 3.45
CA LEU A 214 27.90 -6.89 3.31
C LEU A 214 28.75 -6.56 2.08
N ALA A 215 28.50 -5.44 1.43
CA ALA A 215 29.27 -4.96 0.28
C ALA A 215 30.75 -4.73 0.61
N GLY A 216 31.04 -4.29 1.84
CA GLY A 216 32.39 -4.09 2.37
C GLY A 216 33.06 -5.36 2.91
N GLY A 217 32.45 -6.53 2.74
CA GLY A 217 32.91 -7.81 3.30
C GLY A 217 32.29 -8.10 4.68
N GLY A 218 32.39 -9.38 5.09
CA GLY A 218 31.75 -9.86 6.31
C GLY A 218 30.28 -10.23 6.15
N TYR A 219 29.69 -10.76 7.23
CA TYR A 219 28.31 -11.19 7.28
C TYR A 219 27.60 -10.57 8.47
N PHE A 220 26.38 -10.09 8.26
CA PHE A 220 25.50 -9.61 9.31
C PHE A 220 24.46 -10.70 9.63
N LYS A 221 24.41 -11.13 10.90
CA LYS A 221 23.45 -12.11 11.39
C LYS A 221 22.13 -11.41 11.73
N ILE A 222 21.04 -11.89 11.18
CA ILE A 222 19.68 -11.40 11.41
C ILE A 222 18.91 -12.54 12.08
N ILE A 223 18.36 -12.28 13.26
CA ILE A 223 17.50 -13.20 13.98
C ILE A 223 16.07 -12.66 13.90
N ASN A 224 15.12 -13.53 13.52
CA ASN A 224 13.71 -13.16 13.51
C ASN A 224 13.28 -12.81 14.94
N GLN A 225 12.68 -11.64 15.13
CA GLN A 225 12.28 -11.12 16.43
C GLN A 225 10.89 -11.53 16.88
N VAL A 226 10.08 -12.08 15.96
CA VAL A 226 8.71 -12.53 16.22
C VAL A 226 8.70 -13.87 16.94
N VAL A 227 9.72 -14.69 16.71
CA VAL A 227 9.88 -15.99 17.37
C VAL A 227 10.81 -15.84 18.55
N PRO A 228 10.34 -16.11 19.79
CA PRO A 228 11.14 -15.99 21.00
C PRO A 228 12.29 -17.01 21.07
#